data_eed761f82396ea9c779074afa711295e
#
_entry.id   eed761f82396ea9c779074afa711295e
#
_cell.length_a   1.000
_cell.length_b   1.000
_cell.length_c   1.000
_cell.angle_alpha   90.00
_cell.angle_beta   90.00
_cell.angle_gamma   90.00
#
_symmetry.space_group_name_H-M   'P 1'
#
loop_
_entity.id
_entity.type
_entity.pdbx_description
1 polymer ?
#
loop_
_entity_poly.entity_id
_entity_poly.type
_entity_poly.pdbx_seq_one_letter_code
_entity_poly.pdbx_strand_id
1 'polypeptide(L)'
;MIEAGANEVPEDVMLEAIFKAHEVNQEIIQFIDTIVAECGKEKHDYEHHIVDPEMYDDMVAFITPEAMEEAVFTDDKQTREANIRAIEEKLEERYAENEEWLAQIGEAVYAFQKKTVRKMILKDHKRPDGRDIKQIRPLHAEVDCLPRVHGSALFQRGQTQVMTVTTLGSLSEAQRLDGIDVTETTKRYMHHYNFPSYSVGETRPSRGPGRREIGHGALAERALVPVLPCLLYTSPSPRDT
;
A
#
# COMPACT_ATOMS: atom_id res chain seq x y z
N MET A 1 3.76 -11.76 8.91
CA MET A 1 2.53 -12.17 8.21
C MET A 1 2.27 -11.21 7.06
N ILE A 2 2.06 -11.72 5.86
CA ILE A 2 1.82 -10.92 4.66
C ILE A 2 0.36 -11.02 4.25
N GLU A 3 -0.23 -12.19 4.39
CA GLU A 3 -1.59 -12.49 3.99
C GLU A 3 -2.19 -13.57 4.89
N ALA A 4 -3.50 -13.48 5.15
CA ALA A 4 -4.27 -14.50 5.83
C ALA A 4 -5.68 -14.56 5.24
N GLY A 5 -6.28 -15.75 5.25
CA GLY A 5 -7.66 -15.97 4.87
C GLY A 5 -8.29 -16.95 5.85
N ALA A 6 -9.54 -16.70 6.22
CA ALA A 6 -10.29 -17.57 7.12
C ALA A 6 -11.78 -17.51 6.83
N ASN A 7 -12.53 -18.54 7.20
CA ASN A 7 -13.97 -18.62 7.08
C ASN A 7 -14.59 -18.35 8.46
N GLU A 8 -14.81 -17.08 8.80
CA GLU A 8 -15.48 -16.62 10.02
C GLU A 8 -14.87 -17.20 11.31
N VAL A 9 -13.52 -17.33 11.34
CA VAL A 9 -12.80 -17.80 12.52
C VAL A 9 -12.70 -16.69 13.55
N PRO A 10 -12.96 -16.95 14.86
CA PRO A 10 -12.79 -15.97 15.94
C PRO A 10 -11.35 -15.42 15.99
N GLU A 11 -11.18 -14.18 16.44
CA GLU A 11 -9.90 -13.47 16.45
C GLU A 11 -8.86 -14.16 17.35
N ASP A 12 -9.27 -14.70 18.51
CA ASP A 12 -8.40 -15.41 19.44
C ASP A 12 -7.83 -16.69 18.81
N VAL A 13 -8.66 -17.48 18.13
CA VAL A 13 -8.23 -18.68 17.40
C VAL A 13 -7.30 -18.32 16.24
N MET A 14 -7.58 -17.22 15.52
CA MET A 14 -6.70 -16.74 14.47
C MET A 14 -5.33 -16.32 15.04
N LEU A 15 -5.33 -15.65 16.18
CA LEU A 15 -4.10 -15.25 16.87
C LEU A 15 -3.28 -16.46 17.31
N GLU A 16 -3.91 -17.49 17.90
CA GLU A 16 -3.26 -18.75 18.26
C GLU A 16 -2.62 -19.45 17.04
N ALA A 17 -3.33 -19.46 15.91
CA ALA A 17 -2.81 -20.02 14.65
C ALA A 17 -1.57 -19.26 14.15
N ILE A 18 -1.54 -17.94 14.27
CA ILE A 18 -0.39 -17.10 13.92
C ILE A 18 0.81 -17.42 14.83
N PHE A 19 0.62 -17.53 16.14
CA PHE A 19 1.68 -17.91 17.06
C PHE A 19 2.19 -19.33 16.80
N LYS A 20 1.29 -20.27 16.51
CA LYS A 20 1.69 -21.64 16.14
C LYS A 20 2.54 -21.67 14.87
N ALA A 21 2.15 -20.92 13.85
CA ALA A 21 2.95 -20.78 12.64
C ALA A 21 4.33 -20.14 12.93
N HIS A 22 4.40 -19.20 13.85
CA HIS A 22 5.67 -18.60 14.27
C HIS A 22 6.59 -19.63 14.96
N GLU A 23 6.07 -20.46 15.85
CA GLU A 23 6.84 -21.55 16.51
C GLU A 23 7.45 -22.50 15.48
N VAL A 24 6.65 -22.98 14.52
CA VAL A 24 7.15 -23.84 13.44
C VAL A 24 8.21 -23.14 12.59
N ASN A 25 8.05 -21.87 12.30
CA ASN A 25 9.06 -21.09 11.60
C ASN A 25 10.38 -21.01 12.37
N GLN A 26 10.35 -20.95 13.71
CA GLN A 26 11.56 -20.99 14.53
C GLN A 26 12.33 -22.31 14.40
N GLU A 27 11.62 -23.45 14.33
CA GLU A 27 12.23 -24.76 14.09
C GLU A 27 12.91 -24.79 12.71
N ILE A 28 12.26 -24.26 11.67
CA ILE A 28 12.83 -24.16 10.33
C ILE A 28 14.07 -23.26 10.31
N ILE A 29 14.02 -22.12 11.00
CA ILE A 29 15.17 -21.20 11.10
C ILE A 29 16.35 -21.90 11.79
N GLN A 30 16.12 -22.62 12.90
CA GLN A 30 17.17 -23.38 13.58
C GLN A 30 17.81 -24.43 12.66
N PHE A 31 17.00 -25.11 11.85
CA PHE A 31 17.51 -26.03 10.84
C PHE A 31 18.38 -25.33 9.78
N ILE A 32 17.92 -24.16 9.28
CA ILE A 32 18.71 -23.35 8.35
C ILE A 32 20.05 -22.93 8.99
N ASP A 33 20.04 -22.53 10.26
CA ASP A 33 21.27 -22.16 10.98
C ASP A 33 22.28 -23.32 11.05
N THR A 34 21.84 -24.57 11.16
CA THR A 34 22.74 -25.73 11.06
C THR A 34 23.40 -25.83 9.68
N ILE A 35 22.65 -25.60 8.62
CA ILE A 35 23.17 -25.59 7.25
C ILE A 35 24.18 -24.44 7.08
N VAL A 36 23.86 -23.26 7.60
CA VAL A 36 24.77 -22.10 7.55
C VAL A 36 26.06 -22.38 8.31
N ALA A 37 26.00 -23.06 9.46
CA ALA A 37 27.18 -23.43 10.23
C ALA A 37 28.09 -24.43 9.47
N GLU A 38 27.51 -25.33 8.66
CA GLU A 38 28.30 -26.35 7.94
C GLU A 38 28.86 -25.85 6.60
N CYS A 39 28.08 -25.08 5.84
CA CYS A 39 28.42 -24.69 4.47
C CYS A 39 28.18 -23.20 4.13
N GLY A 40 27.86 -22.39 5.13
CA GLY A 40 27.72 -20.95 4.96
C GLY A 40 29.00 -20.28 4.53
N LYS A 41 28.90 -19.23 3.76
CA LYS A 41 30.04 -18.38 3.38
C LYS A 41 30.00 -17.10 4.21
N GLU A 42 31.19 -16.57 4.46
CA GLU A 42 31.35 -15.26 5.10
C GLU A 42 30.60 -14.19 4.25
N LYS A 43 29.83 -13.34 4.91
CA LYS A 43 29.12 -12.26 4.25
C LYS A 43 30.13 -11.20 3.80
N HIS A 44 29.93 -10.69 2.60
CA HIS A 44 30.71 -9.56 2.12
C HIS A 44 30.33 -8.29 2.87
N ASP A 45 31.31 -7.52 3.25
CA ASP A 45 31.12 -6.14 3.68
C ASP A 45 30.70 -5.27 2.49
N TYR A 46 29.82 -4.32 2.74
CA TYR A 46 29.42 -3.30 1.78
C TYR A 46 29.25 -1.96 2.49
N GLU A 47 29.50 -0.91 1.78
CA GLU A 47 29.29 0.44 2.30
C GLU A 47 27.78 0.69 2.46
N HIS A 48 27.36 0.95 3.67
CA HIS A 48 25.99 1.38 3.93
C HIS A 48 25.83 2.84 3.51
N HIS A 49 24.88 3.10 2.63
CA HIS A 49 24.48 4.47 2.33
C HIS A 49 23.67 5.03 3.52
N ILE A 50 24.38 5.67 4.43
CA ILE A 50 23.83 6.27 5.65
C ILE A 50 24.03 7.77 5.54
N VAL A 51 23.00 8.53 5.88
CA VAL A 51 23.11 10.00 5.98
C VAL A 51 24.18 10.35 7.00
N ASP A 52 25.09 11.26 6.62
CA ASP A 52 26.13 11.77 7.50
C ASP A 52 25.50 12.38 8.77
N PRO A 53 25.88 11.91 9.98
CA PRO A 53 25.32 12.44 11.22
C PRO A 53 25.58 13.93 11.42
N GLU A 54 26.75 14.44 11.00
CA GLU A 54 27.08 15.87 11.13
C GLU A 54 26.19 16.71 10.21
N MET A 55 26.00 16.26 8.98
CA MET A 55 25.07 16.86 8.02
C MET A 55 23.64 16.86 8.56
N TYR A 56 23.20 15.72 9.12
CA TYR A 56 21.85 15.59 9.68
C TYR A 56 21.62 16.57 10.84
N ASP A 57 22.57 16.67 11.76
CA ASP A 57 22.47 17.55 12.93
C ASP A 57 22.50 19.04 12.53
N ASP A 58 23.37 19.43 11.58
CA ASP A 58 23.38 20.79 11.01
C ASP A 58 22.06 21.13 10.31
N MET A 59 21.53 20.20 9.51
CA MET A 59 20.24 20.36 8.85
C MET A 59 19.10 20.56 9.87
N VAL A 60 19.03 19.73 10.92
CA VAL A 60 18.00 19.83 11.96
C VAL A 60 18.11 21.15 12.74
N ALA A 61 19.32 21.63 12.97
CA ALA A 61 19.54 22.92 13.60
C ALA A 61 19.10 24.11 12.69
N PHE A 62 19.31 23.98 11.39
CA PHE A 62 18.95 25.02 10.41
C PHE A 62 17.44 25.07 10.11
N ILE A 63 16.81 23.92 9.85
CA ILE A 63 15.37 23.85 9.48
C ILE A 63 14.45 23.92 10.69
N THR A 64 14.91 23.56 11.86
CA THR A 64 14.17 23.40 13.13
C THR A 64 12.98 22.43 13.07
N PRO A 65 12.69 21.72 14.18
CA PRO A 65 11.54 20.81 14.23
C PRO A 65 10.19 21.51 14.02
N GLU A 66 10.07 22.77 14.45
CA GLU A 66 8.84 23.57 14.33
C GLU A 66 8.58 23.94 12.85
N ALA A 67 9.61 24.32 12.10
CA ALA A 67 9.50 24.64 10.68
C ALA A 67 9.15 23.39 9.86
N MET A 68 9.72 22.23 10.21
CA MET A 68 9.36 20.95 9.57
C MET A 68 7.91 20.54 9.91
N GLU A 69 7.46 20.73 11.15
CA GLU A 69 6.07 20.46 11.56
C GLU A 69 5.09 21.34 10.77
N GLU A 70 5.37 22.64 10.63
CA GLU A 70 4.56 23.56 9.84
C GLU A 70 4.50 23.15 8.35
N ALA A 71 5.62 22.73 7.79
CA ALA A 71 5.70 22.31 6.39
C ALA A 71 4.87 21.05 6.09
N VAL A 72 4.77 20.10 7.04
CA VAL A 72 4.03 18.85 6.85
C VAL A 72 2.56 18.93 7.29
N PHE A 73 2.20 19.93 8.11
CA PHE A 73 0.86 20.07 8.66
C PHE A 73 -0.09 20.76 7.67
N THR A 74 -0.60 19.97 6.73
CA THR A 74 -1.61 20.40 5.75
C THR A 74 -2.37 19.17 5.23
N ASP A 75 -3.65 19.34 4.94
CA ASP A 75 -4.52 18.32 4.31
C ASP A 75 -4.29 18.20 2.80
N ASP A 76 -3.77 19.27 2.17
CA ASP A 76 -3.45 19.24 0.73
C ASP A 76 -2.07 18.64 0.46
N LYS A 77 -2.08 17.60 -0.38
CA LYS A 77 -0.85 16.89 -0.78
C LYS A 77 0.11 17.77 -1.58
N GLN A 78 -0.41 18.57 -2.51
CA GLN A 78 0.42 19.39 -3.39
C GLN A 78 1.12 20.50 -2.61
N THR A 79 0.40 21.14 -1.70
CA THR A 79 0.96 22.16 -0.80
C THR A 79 2.06 21.56 0.09
N ARG A 80 1.85 20.37 0.64
CA ARG A 80 2.87 19.68 1.44
C ARG A 80 4.13 19.36 0.63
N GLU A 81 3.97 18.82 -0.57
CA GLU A 81 5.10 18.53 -1.47
C GLU A 81 5.86 19.81 -1.86
N ALA A 82 5.16 20.92 -2.11
CA ALA A 82 5.77 22.20 -2.39
C ALA A 82 6.56 22.76 -1.18
N ASN A 83 6.00 22.63 0.02
CA ASN A 83 6.68 23.05 1.26
C ASN A 83 7.96 22.25 1.51
N ILE A 84 7.92 20.93 1.31
CA ILE A 84 9.10 20.06 1.45
C ILE A 84 10.15 20.42 0.40
N ARG A 85 9.75 20.62 -0.86
CA ARG A 85 10.68 21.04 -1.92
C ARG A 85 11.34 22.39 -1.60
N ALA A 86 10.60 23.35 -1.07
CA ALA A 86 11.17 24.62 -0.64
C ALA A 86 12.20 24.49 0.50
N ILE A 87 12.06 23.46 1.34
CA ILE A 87 13.06 23.10 2.35
C ILE A 87 14.31 22.50 1.68
N GLU A 88 14.12 21.57 0.72
CA GLU A 88 15.21 20.97 -0.03
C GLU A 88 16.02 22.03 -0.80
N GLU A 89 15.36 22.95 -1.49
CA GLU A 89 16.00 24.05 -2.22
C GLU A 89 16.87 24.93 -1.31
N LYS A 90 16.40 25.27 -0.09
CA LYS A 90 17.19 26.01 0.88
C LYS A 90 18.43 25.25 1.36
N LEU A 91 18.34 23.94 1.46
CA LEU A 91 19.45 23.07 1.83
C LEU A 91 20.44 22.91 0.68
N GLU A 92 19.96 22.82 -0.56
CA GLU A 92 20.81 22.82 -1.76
C GLU A 92 21.63 24.10 -1.86
N GLU A 93 21.03 25.27 -1.61
CA GLU A 93 21.74 26.56 -1.55
C GLU A 93 22.78 26.58 -0.42
N ARG A 94 22.43 26.06 0.77
CA ARG A 94 23.31 26.03 1.93
C ARG A 94 24.53 25.14 1.73
N TYR A 95 24.32 23.98 1.12
CA TYR A 95 25.36 22.94 0.95
C TYR A 95 25.97 22.93 -0.46
N ALA A 96 25.79 24.01 -1.24
CA ALA A 96 26.23 24.11 -2.62
C ALA A 96 27.74 23.81 -2.83
N GLU A 97 28.57 24.03 -1.80
CA GLU A 97 30.00 23.78 -1.85
C GLU A 97 30.40 22.34 -1.46
N ASN A 98 29.45 21.49 -0.99
CA ASN A 98 29.69 20.13 -0.51
C ASN A 98 28.87 19.12 -1.32
N GLU A 99 29.48 18.56 -2.37
CA GLU A 99 28.80 17.58 -3.26
C GLU A 99 28.33 16.30 -2.53
N GLU A 100 29.04 15.86 -1.49
CA GLU A 100 28.69 14.67 -0.73
C GLU A 100 27.41 14.90 0.08
N TRP A 101 27.25 16.07 0.68
CA TRP A 101 26.06 16.44 1.42
C TRP A 101 24.88 16.73 0.49
N LEU A 102 25.12 17.35 -0.66
CA LEU A 102 24.08 17.57 -1.68
C LEU A 102 23.39 16.27 -2.10
N ALA A 103 24.16 15.21 -2.30
CA ALA A 103 23.62 13.91 -2.69
C ALA A 103 22.72 13.26 -1.61
N GLN A 104 22.85 13.67 -0.34
CA GLN A 104 22.13 13.09 0.79
C GLN A 104 20.92 13.90 1.26
N ILE A 105 20.69 15.12 0.72
CA ILE A 105 19.62 16.03 1.16
C ILE A 105 18.25 15.34 1.18
N GLY A 106 17.87 14.69 0.09
CA GLY A 106 16.55 14.06 -0.02
C GLY A 106 16.32 12.98 1.04
N GLU A 107 17.33 12.17 1.33
CA GLU A 107 17.24 11.12 2.35
C GLU A 107 17.23 11.70 3.77
N ALA A 108 18.05 12.72 4.04
CA ALA A 108 18.09 13.42 5.31
C ALA A 108 16.77 14.14 5.62
N VAL A 109 16.21 14.87 4.66
CA VAL A 109 14.90 15.55 4.77
C VAL A 109 13.80 14.53 5.00
N TYR A 110 13.80 13.42 4.27
CA TYR A 110 12.82 12.34 4.47
C TYR A 110 12.91 11.72 5.88
N ALA A 111 14.12 11.46 6.37
CA ALA A 111 14.34 10.94 7.73
C ALA A 111 13.84 11.92 8.80
N PHE A 112 14.10 13.20 8.62
CA PHE A 112 13.65 14.27 9.52
C PHE A 112 12.12 14.43 9.50
N GLN A 113 11.52 14.49 8.31
CA GLN A 113 10.07 14.50 8.13
C GLN A 113 9.39 13.30 8.82
N LYS A 114 9.92 12.08 8.61
CA LYS A 114 9.43 10.87 9.24
C LYS A 114 9.47 10.95 10.77
N LYS A 115 10.57 11.43 11.34
CA LYS A 115 10.74 11.60 12.79
C LYS A 115 9.76 12.64 13.34
N THR A 116 9.58 13.77 12.66
CA THR A 116 8.65 14.82 13.03
C THR A 116 7.22 14.34 13.00
N VAL A 117 6.76 13.71 11.91
CA VAL A 117 5.39 13.18 11.80
C VAL A 117 5.13 12.10 12.85
N ARG A 118 6.10 11.23 13.14
CA ARG A 118 5.93 10.24 14.22
C ARG A 118 5.80 10.89 15.60
N LYS A 119 6.55 11.96 15.88
CA LYS A 119 6.42 12.74 17.10
C LYS A 119 5.01 13.36 17.21
N MET A 120 4.54 14.03 16.15
CA MET A 120 3.21 14.62 16.09
C MET A 120 2.11 13.58 16.42
N ILE A 121 2.17 12.40 15.82
CA ILE A 121 1.17 11.35 16.04
C ILE A 121 1.27 10.76 17.44
N LEU A 122 2.46 10.40 17.91
CA LEU A 122 2.65 9.65 19.14
C LEU A 122 2.63 10.51 20.41
N LYS A 123 3.14 11.74 20.35
CA LYS A 123 3.25 12.63 21.50
C LYS A 123 2.16 13.71 21.51
N ASP A 124 1.94 14.34 20.36
CA ASP A 124 1.05 15.49 20.26
C ASP A 124 -0.38 15.09 19.86
N HIS A 125 -0.57 13.79 19.51
CA HIS A 125 -1.84 13.22 19.05
C HIS A 125 -2.46 13.97 17.87
N LYS A 126 -1.60 14.57 17.02
CA LYS A 126 -1.97 15.30 15.82
C LYS A 126 -1.60 14.51 14.58
N ARG A 127 -2.51 14.44 13.63
CA ARG A 127 -2.21 13.91 12.29
C ARG A 127 -1.81 15.06 11.36
N PRO A 128 -0.90 14.83 10.39
CA PRO A 128 -0.46 15.87 9.45
C PRO A 128 -1.59 16.54 8.67
N ASP A 129 -2.69 15.83 8.44
CA ASP A 129 -3.88 16.32 7.74
C ASP A 129 -4.95 16.94 8.67
N GLY A 130 -4.62 17.20 9.92
CA GLY A 130 -5.50 17.85 10.91
C GLY A 130 -6.64 16.98 11.44
N ARG A 131 -6.76 15.71 11.02
CA ARG A 131 -7.79 14.79 11.53
C ARG A 131 -7.43 14.26 12.91
N ASP A 132 -8.43 13.90 13.68
CA ASP A 132 -8.26 13.14 14.93
C ASP A 132 -7.66 11.76 14.67
N ILE A 133 -7.03 11.18 15.68
CA ILE A 133 -6.36 9.86 15.56
C ILE A 133 -7.31 8.76 15.07
N LYS A 134 -8.58 8.80 15.50
CA LYS A 134 -9.61 7.83 15.14
C LYS A 134 -10.48 8.24 13.94
N GLN A 135 -10.36 9.47 13.47
CA GLN A 135 -11.18 9.99 12.39
C GLN A 135 -10.75 9.39 11.05
N ILE A 136 -11.72 8.79 10.34
CA ILE A 136 -11.51 8.33 8.94
C ILE A 136 -11.68 9.51 7.96
N ARG A 137 -11.11 9.38 6.76
CA ARG A 137 -11.35 10.36 5.68
C ARG A 137 -12.80 10.33 5.25
N PRO A 138 -13.36 11.45 4.76
CA PRO A 138 -14.72 11.49 4.22
C PRO A 138 -14.91 10.40 3.15
N LEU A 139 -16.02 9.68 3.25
CA LEU A 139 -16.42 8.64 2.30
C LEU A 139 -17.59 9.15 1.48
N HIS A 140 -17.54 8.88 0.18
CA HIS A 140 -18.64 9.13 -0.75
C HIS A 140 -18.78 7.94 -1.68
N ALA A 141 -20.02 7.54 -1.98
CA ALA A 141 -20.31 6.45 -2.90
C ALA A 141 -21.52 6.79 -3.75
N GLU A 142 -21.41 6.56 -5.04
CA GLU A 142 -22.49 6.70 -6.03
C GLU A 142 -22.62 5.41 -6.83
N VAL A 143 -23.83 5.07 -7.24
CA VAL A 143 -24.11 3.95 -8.13
C VAL A 143 -24.73 4.45 -9.43
N ASP A 144 -24.76 3.59 -10.46
CA ASP A 144 -25.35 3.91 -11.77
C ASP A 144 -24.71 5.11 -12.50
N CYS A 145 -23.40 5.28 -12.30
CA CYS A 145 -22.63 6.38 -12.92
C CYS A 145 -22.53 6.25 -14.45
N LEU A 146 -22.62 5.02 -14.99
CA LEU A 146 -22.49 4.73 -16.41
C LEU A 146 -23.74 4.03 -16.95
N PRO A 147 -24.45 4.60 -17.94
CA PRO A 147 -25.78 4.13 -18.34
C PRO A 147 -25.81 2.88 -19.24
N ARG A 148 -24.64 2.41 -19.74
CA ARG A 148 -24.59 1.30 -20.71
C ARG A 148 -23.87 0.06 -20.20
N VAL A 149 -23.62 -0.02 -18.92
CA VAL A 149 -22.99 -1.17 -18.27
C VAL A 149 -24.01 -1.90 -17.40
N HIS A 150 -23.73 -3.14 -17.01
CA HIS A 150 -24.64 -3.90 -16.14
C HIS A 150 -24.66 -3.38 -14.70
N GLY A 151 -23.60 -2.71 -14.27
CA GLY A 151 -23.52 -1.98 -13.02
C GLY A 151 -22.30 -1.09 -12.99
N SER A 152 -22.38 0.03 -12.31
CA SER A 152 -21.26 0.93 -12.08
C SER A 152 -21.38 1.61 -10.73
N ALA A 153 -20.24 1.87 -10.11
CA ALA A 153 -20.16 2.60 -8.86
C ALA A 153 -18.90 3.46 -8.82
N LEU A 154 -19.04 4.62 -8.20
CA LEU A 154 -17.94 5.51 -7.87
C LEU A 154 -17.80 5.50 -6.35
N PHE A 155 -16.59 5.20 -5.87
CA PHE A 155 -16.26 5.28 -4.46
C PHE A 155 -15.13 6.25 -4.25
N GLN A 156 -15.29 7.15 -3.29
CA GLN A 156 -14.28 8.14 -2.94
C GLN A 156 -13.98 8.10 -1.45
N ARG A 157 -12.70 8.16 -1.13
CA ARG A 157 -12.18 8.31 0.23
C ARG A 157 -11.16 9.45 0.27
N GLY A 158 -11.60 10.59 0.77
CA GLY A 158 -10.81 11.82 0.68
C GLY A 158 -10.54 12.19 -0.78
N GLN A 159 -9.28 12.27 -1.16
CA GLN A 159 -8.84 12.58 -2.53
C GLN A 159 -8.72 11.34 -3.44
N THR A 160 -8.78 10.13 -2.87
CA THR A 160 -8.68 8.88 -3.65
C THR A 160 -10.04 8.48 -4.17
N GLN A 161 -10.14 8.22 -5.48
CA GLN A 161 -11.36 7.86 -6.18
C GLN A 161 -11.17 6.55 -6.96
N VAL A 162 -12.18 5.69 -6.94
CA VAL A 162 -12.21 4.43 -7.68
C VAL A 162 -13.52 4.32 -8.43
N MET A 163 -13.44 4.05 -9.73
CA MET A 163 -14.59 3.69 -10.58
C MET A 163 -14.62 2.18 -10.73
N THR A 164 -15.72 1.56 -10.33
CA THR A 164 -15.99 0.14 -10.52
C THR A 164 -17.03 -0.06 -11.59
N VAL A 165 -16.77 -0.98 -12.52
CA VAL A 165 -17.72 -1.36 -13.60
C VAL A 165 -17.95 -2.86 -13.53
N THR A 166 -19.21 -3.26 -13.52
CA THR A 166 -19.61 -4.66 -13.45
C THR A 166 -20.17 -5.12 -14.80
N THR A 167 -19.71 -6.27 -15.26
CA THR A 167 -20.23 -6.96 -16.43
C THR A 167 -20.75 -8.33 -16.01
N LEU A 168 -21.99 -8.64 -16.37
CA LEU A 168 -22.60 -9.95 -16.16
C LEU A 168 -22.47 -10.76 -17.45
N GLY A 169 -22.06 -12.01 -17.33
CA GLY A 169 -21.90 -12.94 -18.42
C GLY A 169 -22.64 -14.25 -18.18
N SER A 170 -22.74 -15.09 -19.21
CA SER A 170 -23.27 -16.45 -19.08
C SER A 170 -22.30 -17.38 -18.36
N LEU A 171 -22.78 -18.50 -17.82
CA LEU A 171 -21.93 -19.51 -17.18
C LEU A 171 -20.87 -20.11 -18.11
N SER A 172 -21.11 -20.11 -19.43
CA SER A 172 -20.14 -20.55 -20.43
C SER A 172 -18.92 -19.66 -20.55
N GLU A 173 -18.99 -18.42 -20.07
CA GLU A 173 -17.91 -17.43 -20.09
C GLU A 173 -17.06 -17.43 -18.80
N ALA A 174 -17.36 -18.36 -17.87
CA ALA A 174 -16.55 -18.53 -16.68
C ALA A 174 -15.09 -18.85 -17.06
N GLN A 175 -14.14 -18.25 -16.34
CA GLN A 175 -12.73 -18.47 -16.57
C GLN A 175 -12.38 -19.93 -16.29
N ARG A 176 -11.72 -20.60 -17.24
CA ARG A 176 -11.14 -21.91 -17.03
C ARG A 176 -9.83 -21.78 -16.28
N LEU A 177 -9.67 -22.58 -15.25
CA LEU A 177 -8.43 -22.69 -14.50
C LEU A 177 -7.70 -23.95 -14.96
N ASP A 178 -6.49 -23.77 -15.47
CA ASP A 178 -5.62 -24.86 -15.94
C ASP A 178 -4.29 -24.75 -15.17
N GLY A 179 -4.17 -25.53 -14.11
CA GLY A 179 -3.00 -25.55 -13.24
C GLY A 179 -2.76 -26.94 -12.67
N ILE A 180 -1.53 -27.20 -12.22
CA ILE A 180 -1.10 -28.54 -11.73
C ILE A 180 -1.85 -28.94 -10.46
N ASP A 181 -2.15 -27.98 -9.57
CA ASP A 181 -2.74 -28.23 -8.25
C ASP A 181 -4.16 -27.63 -8.10
N VAL A 182 -4.90 -27.49 -9.19
CA VAL A 182 -6.20 -26.82 -9.17
C VAL A 182 -7.31 -27.84 -8.89
N THR A 183 -7.94 -27.73 -7.74
CA THR A 183 -9.16 -28.47 -7.41
C THR A 183 -10.41 -27.91 -8.09
N GLU A 184 -10.41 -26.60 -8.36
CA GLU A 184 -11.47 -25.91 -9.08
C GLU A 184 -11.07 -25.72 -10.53
N THR A 185 -11.93 -26.17 -11.46
CA THR A 185 -11.67 -26.08 -12.90
C THR A 185 -12.21 -24.79 -13.54
N THR A 186 -13.06 -24.04 -12.83
CA THR A 186 -13.69 -22.83 -13.33
C THR A 186 -13.80 -21.77 -12.24
N LYS A 187 -13.69 -20.51 -12.63
CA LYS A 187 -13.84 -19.34 -11.76
C LYS A 187 -14.91 -18.42 -12.35
N ARG A 188 -15.98 -18.20 -11.60
CA ARG A 188 -17.14 -17.41 -12.06
C ARG A 188 -16.97 -15.92 -11.80
N TYR A 189 -16.38 -15.53 -10.68
CA TYR A 189 -16.13 -14.14 -10.33
C TYR A 189 -14.67 -13.78 -10.63
N MET A 190 -14.49 -12.70 -11.37
CA MET A 190 -13.18 -12.15 -11.72
C MET A 190 -13.16 -10.69 -11.32
N HIS A 191 -12.12 -10.26 -10.63
CA HIS A 191 -11.89 -8.88 -10.26
C HIS A 191 -10.60 -8.37 -10.88
N HIS A 192 -10.73 -7.45 -11.83
CA HIS A 192 -9.61 -6.79 -12.46
C HIS A 192 -9.37 -5.42 -11.82
N TYR A 193 -8.12 -5.10 -11.55
CA TYR A 193 -7.71 -3.82 -11.01
C TYR A 193 -6.75 -3.14 -11.98
N ASN A 194 -7.06 -1.90 -12.33
CA ASN A 194 -6.23 -1.07 -13.18
C ASN A 194 -5.80 0.18 -12.40
N PHE A 195 -4.53 0.53 -12.50
CA PHE A 195 -3.96 1.73 -11.90
C PHE A 195 -3.22 2.53 -12.97
N PRO A 196 -3.94 3.32 -13.79
CA PRO A 196 -3.33 4.09 -14.85
C PRO A 196 -2.44 5.20 -14.29
N SER A 197 -1.37 5.53 -15.02
CA SER A 197 -0.34 6.48 -14.60
C SER A 197 -0.88 7.87 -14.26
N TYR A 198 -1.94 8.31 -14.93
CA TYR A 198 -2.59 9.60 -14.64
C TYR A 198 -3.19 9.66 -13.21
N SER A 199 -3.44 8.52 -12.56
CA SER A 199 -3.93 8.48 -11.17
C SER A 199 -2.95 9.11 -10.17
N VAL A 200 -1.66 9.18 -10.52
CA VAL A 200 -0.58 9.80 -9.74
C VAL A 200 0.06 11.00 -10.45
N GLY A 201 -0.58 11.50 -11.53
CA GLY A 201 -0.07 12.64 -12.29
C GLY A 201 1.14 12.34 -13.16
N GLU A 202 1.41 11.06 -13.46
CA GLU A 202 2.53 10.65 -14.29
C GLU A 202 2.10 10.33 -15.73
N THR A 203 3.00 10.56 -16.67
CA THR A 203 2.85 10.15 -18.08
C THR A 203 3.70 8.89 -18.33
N ARG A 204 3.03 7.74 -18.45
CA ARG A 204 3.68 6.47 -18.81
C ARG A 204 2.91 5.75 -19.91
N PRO A 205 3.56 4.95 -20.76
CA PRO A 205 2.86 4.06 -21.68
C PRO A 205 2.00 3.05 -20.91
N SER A 206 0.75 2.86 -21.35
CA SER A 206 -0.13 1.82 -20.81
C SER A 206 0.27 0.46 -21.39
N ARG A 207 0.88 -0.41 -20.58
CA ARG A 207 1.34 -1.75 -20.96
C ARG A 207 0.55 -2.90 -20.33
N GLY A 208 -0.64 -2.60 -19.81
CA GLY A 208 -1.43 -3.54 -19.01
C GLY A 208 -1.03 -3.57 -17.53
N PRO A 209 -1.73 -4.37 -16.70
CA PRO A 209 -1.51 -4.43 -15.25
C PRO A 209 -0.17 -5.06 -14.91
N GLY A 210 0.58 -4.44 -14.01
CA GLY A 210 1.77 -5.01 -13.41
C GLY A 210 1.44 -6.00 -12.28
N ARG A 211 2.46 -6.61 -11.69
CA ARG A 211 2.26 -7.58 -10.57
C ARG A 211 1.59 -6.96 -9.35
N ARG A 212 1.82 -5.68 -9.09
CA ARG A 212 1.19 -4.94 -8.00
C ARG A 212 -0.31 -4.81 -8.20
N GLU A 213 -0.74 -4.45 -9.40
CA GLU A 213 -2.15 -4.34 -9.75
C GLU A 213 -2.86 -5.69 -9.69
N ILE A 214 -2.21 -6.76 -10.15
CA ILE A 214 -2.73 -8.12 -10.05
C ILE A 214 -2.92 -8.52 -8.58
N GLY A 215 -1.95 -8.25 -7.72
CA GLY A 215 -2.04 -8.53 -6.28
C GLY A 215 -3.14 -7.72 -5.59
N HIS A 216 -3.31 -6.44 -5.91
CA HIS A 216 -4.40 -5.60 -5.42
C HIS A 216 -5.76 -6.13 -5.87
N GLY A 217 -5.90 -6.54 -7.14
CA GLY A 217 -7.11 -7.16 -7.66
C GLY A 217 -7.47 -8.44 -6.91
N ALA A 218 -6.51 -9.30 -6.65
CA ALA A 218 -6.70 -10.54 -5.91
C ALA A 218 -7.15 -10.31 -4.45
N LEU A 219 -6.61 -9.29 -3.77
CA LEU A 219 -7.04 -8.91 -2.42
C LEU A 219 -8.49 -8.39 -2.41
N ALA A 220 -8.84 -7.50 -3.35
CA ALA A 220 -10.20 -6.98 -3.50
C ALA A 220 -11.19 -8.11 -3.84
N GLU A 221 -10.84 -9.02 -4.73
CA GLU A 221 -11.63 -10.20 -5.07
C GLU A 221 -11.97 -11.03 -3.83
N ARG A 222 -10.96 -11.39 -3.03
CA ARG A 222 -11.17 -12.18 -1.81
C ARG A 222 -12.03 -11.46 -0.76
N ALA A 223 -11.93 -10.15 -0.67
CA ALA A 223 -12.79 -9.38 0.23
C ALA A 223 -14.25 -9.33 -0.22
N LEU A 224 -14.51 -9.39 -1.52
CA LEU A 224 -15.85 -9.29 -2.10
C LEU A 224 -16.56 -10.64 -2.21
N VAL A 225 -15.85 -11.73 -2.49
CA VAL A 225 -16.44 -13.07 -2.68
C VAL A 225 -17.43 -13.45 -1.58
N PRO A 226 -17.17 -13.26 -0.28
CA PRO A 226 -18.11 -13.64 0.79
C PRO A 226 -19.41 -12.85 0.82
N VAL A 227 -19.43 -11.65 0.22
CA VAL A 227 -20.60 -10.74 0.24
C VAL A 227 -21.32 -10.66 -1.11
N LEU A 228 -20.86 -11.42 -2.11
CA LEU A 228 -21.56 -11.50 -3.38
C LEU A 228 -22.92 -12.18 -3.20
N PRO A 229 -24.00 -11.67 -3.85
CA PRO A 229 -25.30 -12.31 -3.79
C PRO A 229 -25.26 -13.76 -4.25
N CYS A 230 -25.82 -14.67 -3.46
CA CYS A 230 -25.84 -16.11 -3.74
C CYS A 230 -26.45 -16.45 -5.11
N LEU A 231 -27.42 -15.63 -5.57
CA LEU A 231 -28.06 -15.76 -6.87
C LEU A 231 -27.09 -15.63 -8.05
N LEU A 232 -26.00 -14.86 -7.91
CA LEU A 232 -24.97 -14.77 -8.94
C LEU A 232 -24.14 -16.05 -9.07
N TYR A 233 -24.15 -16.89 -8.03
CA TYR A 233 -23.46 -18.18 -8.03
C TYR A 233 -24.34 -19.36 -8.43
N THR A 234 -25.65 -19.29 -8.15
CA THR A 234 -26.57 -20.44 -8.22
C THR A 234 -27.63 -20.32 -9.30
N SER A 235 -27.95 -19.11 -9.78
CA SER A 235 -28.94 -18.94 -10.84
C SER A 235 -28.29 -19.01 -12.22
N PRO A 236 -28.71 -19.93 -13.07
CA PRO A 236 -28.22 -20.01 -14.45
C PRO A 236 -28.67 -18.85 -15.35
N SER A 237 -29.69 -18.09 -14.95
CA SER A 237 -30.17 -16.94 -15.72
C SER A 237 -31.01 -15.99 -14.87
N PRO A 238 -30.93 -14.66 -15.08
CA PRO A 238 -31.88 -13.69 -14.52
C PRO A 238 -33.32 -13.85 -15.06
N ARG A 239 -33.56 -14.78 -15.98
CA ARG A 239 -34.87 -15.04 -16.58
C ARG A 239 -35.65 -16.13 -15.86
N ASP A 240 -35.09 -16.78 -14.89
CA ASP A 240 -35.71 -17.89 -14.13
C ASP A 240 -36.34 -17.40 -12.81
N THR A 241 -36.60 -16.11 -12.69
CA THR A 241 -37.38 -15.48 -11.60
C THR A 241 -38.61 -14.81 -12.15
#